data_75049f4e8f6c54c44c755b9477294c0d
#
_entry.id   75049f4e8f6c54c44c755b9477294c0d
#
_cell.length_a   1.000
_cell.length_b   1.000
_cell.length_c   1.000
_cell.angle_alpha   90.00
_cell.angle_beta   90.00
_cell.angle_gamma   90.00
#
_symmetry.space_group_name_H-M   'P 1'
#
loop_
_entity.id
_entity.type
_entity.pdbx_description
1 polymer ?
#
loop_
_entity_poly.entity_id
_entity_poly.type
_entity_poly.pdbx_seq_one_letter_code
_entity_poly.pdbx_strand_id
1 'polypeptide(L)'
;MAHPMTHLQSSTEPRQAAVFFILVTVVLDMLSFGIIIPVLPKLVEEFLGGDTAQAAEIYGLMGTSWALMQFVCSPIQGALSDRFGRRPVVLLSNLGLGLDFILMALAPSLAWLFAGPVISGIASSSFSTAGAYIADVTPPDKRAAAFGMMGASFGLGFVLGPAVGGLLGAVDPRWPFWGAAATSLLNACYGFFVLPESLPMEKRAPFRWKRANPAGALMLLRSHHELFGLATANFLMNLAHGVLPSVAVLYLGYRYGWGPSAV
;
A
#
# COMPACT_ATOMS: atom_id res chain seq x y z
N MET A 1 -17.73 -23.53 -50.79
CA MET A 1 -18.06 -22.28 -50.09
C MET A 1 -17.29 -22.29 -48.80
N ALA A 2 -16.19 -21.55 -48.75
CA ALA A 2 -15.34 -21.43 -47.56
C ALA A 2 -15.79 -20.21 -46.73
N HIS A 3 -16.14 -20.42 -45.46
CA HIS A 3 -16.40 -19.34 -44.53
C HIS A 3 -15.07 -18.84 -43.97
N PRO A 4 -14.78 -17.55 -43.97
CA PRO A 4 -13.55 -17.02 -43.37
C PRO A 4 -13.65 -16.97 -41.85
N MET A 5 -12.81 -17.72 -41.18
CA MET A 5 -12.51 -17.59 -39.74
C MET A 5 -11.51 -16.42 -39.56
N THR A 6 -11.99 -15.23 -39.51
CA THR A 6 -11.24 -14.06 -39.12
C THR A 6 -12.11 -13.25 -38.13
N HIS A 7 -11.78 -13.28 -36.85
CA HIS A 7 -12.02 -12.23 -35.83
C HIS A 7 -11.92 -12.77 -34.39
N LEU A 8 -10.75 -13.27 -33.96
CA LEU A 8 -10.51 -13.58 -32.52
C LEU A 8 -9.11 -13.15 -32.03
N GLN A 9 -8.46 -12.18 -32.65
CA GLN A 9 -7.11 -11.77 -32.22
C GLN A 9 -6.98 -10.37 -31.59
N SER A 10 -8.04 -9.58 -31.39
CA SER A 10 -7.90 -8.18 -30.96
C SER A 10 -8.19 -7.87 -29.49
N SER A 11 -8.48 -8.85 -28.62
CA SER A 11 -8.89 -8.59 -27.24
C SER A 11 -7.83 -8.86 -26.15
N THR A 12 -6.67 -9.40 -26.50
CA THR A 12 -5.64 -9.82 -25.51
C THR A 12 -4.61 -8.73 -25.20
N GLU A 13 -4.21 -7.93 -26.17
CA GLU A 13 -3.18 -6.88 -25.99
C GLU A 13 -3.59 -5.77 -25.01
N PRO A 14 -4.79 -5.17 -25.07
CA PRO A 14 -5.17 -4.09 -24.15
C PRO A 14 -5.24 -4.55 -22.68
N ARG A 15 -5.56 -5.83 -22.45
CA ARG A 15 -5.64 -6.39 -21.08
C ARG A 15 -4.28 -6.66 -20.46
N GLN A 16 -3.28 -7.06 -21.24
CA GLN A 16 -1.91 -7.25 -20.76
C GLN A 16 -1.26 -5.90 -20.41
N ALA A 17 -1.47 -4.88 -21.22
CA ALA A 17 -1.03 -3.52 -20.92
C ALA A 17 -1.63 -3.00 -19.60
N ALA A 18 -2.91 -3.27 -19.34
CA ALA A 18 -3.58 -2.86 -18.09
C ALA A 18 -2.94 -3.51 -16.84
N VAL A 19 -2.54 -4.80 -16.93
CA VAL A 19 -1.80 -5.47 -15.83
C VAL A 19 -0.45 -4.80 -15.60
N PHE A 20 0.30 -4.51 -16.64
CA PHE A 20 1.59 -3.82 -16.51
C PHE A 20 1.43 -2.45 -15.85
N PHE A 21 0.43 -1.67 -16.24
CA PHE A 21 0.19 -0.34 -15.70
C PHE A 21 -0.14 -0.36 -14.19
N ILE A 22 -0.96 -1.30 -13.74
CA ILE A 22 -1.26 -1.42 -12.30
C ILE A 22 -0.06 -1.94 -11.51
N LEU A 23 0.80 -2.79 -12.09
CA LEU A 23 2.04 -3.24 -11.43
C LEU A 23 3.02 -2.10 -11.21
N VAL A 24 3.16 -1.17 -12.16
CA VAL A 24 3.95 0.07 -11.97
C VAL A 24 3.39 0.89 -10.81
N THR A 25 2.06 1.04 -10.72
CA THR A 25 1.41 1.71 -9.59
C THR A 25 1.77 1.03 -8.26
N VAL A 26 1.75 -0.29 -8.19
CA VAL A 26 2.12 -1.05 -6.98
C VAL A 26 3.59 -0.83 -6.61
N VAL A 27 4.52 -0.82 -7.57
CA VAL A 27 5.94 -0.52 -7.31
C VAL A 27 6.10 0.87 -6.71
N LEU A 28 5.47 1.87 -7.31
CA LEU A 28 5.56 3.26 -6.85
C LEU A 28 4.93 3.45 -5.45
N ASP A 29 3.81 2.76 -5.15
CA ASP A 29 3.20 2.77 -3.83
C ASP A 29 4.13 2.19 -2.77
N MET A 30 4.70 1.01 -3.06
CA MET A 30 5.60 0.34 -2.12
C MET A 30 6.93 1.08 -1.97
N LEU A 31 7.40 1.72 -3.02
CA LEU A 31 8.56 2.61 -2.97
C LEU A 31 8.29 3.79 -2.03
N SER A 32 7.16 4.48 -2.19
CA SER A 32 6.78 5.62 -1.34
C SER A 32 6.70 5.21 0.14
N PHE A 33 6.06 4.09 0.43
CA PHE A 33 5.96 3.55 1.77
C PHE A 33 7.33 3.16 2.33
N GLY A 34 8.15 2.46 1.52
CA GLY A 34 9.48 2.00 1.91
C GLY A 34 10.45 3.13 2.23
N ILE A 35 10.37 4.27 1.53
CA ILE A 35 11.23 5.45 1.75
C ILE A 35 11.14 5.95 3.20
N ILE A 36 9.99 5.81 3.86
CA ILE A 36 9.76 6.35 5.21
C ILE A 36 10.27 5.41 6.30
N ILE A 37 10.32 4.11 6.05
CA ILE A 37 10.64 3.08 7.06
C ILE A 37 11.91 3.39 7.86
N PRO A 38 13.07 3.72 7.25
CA PRO A 38 14.31 3.93 8.01
C PRO A 38 14.33 5.25 8.80
N VAL A 39 13.46 6.20 8.48
CA VAL A 39 13.58 7.58 8.96
C VAL A 39 12.49 7.94 9.96
N LEU A 40 11.26 7.45 9.80
CA LEU A 40 10.17 7.79 10.71
C LEU A 40 10.50 7.48 12.18
N PRO A 41 11.06 6.30 12.56
CA PRO A 41 11.41 6.03 13.95
C PRO A 41 12.47 7.00 14.49
N LYS A 42 13.43 7.40 13.65
CA LYS A 42 14.49 8.37 14.02
C LYS A 42 13.93 9.77 14.22
N LEU A 43 13.01 10.20 13.36
CA LEU A 43 12.36 11.50 13.52
C LEU A 43 11.50 11.53 14.80
N VAL A 44 10.85 10.43 15.15
CA VAL A 44 10.13 10.30 16.45
C VAL A 44 11.11 10.42 17.62
N GLU A 45 12.27 9.75 17.55
CA GLU A 45 13.32 9.82 18.56
C GLU A 45 13.85 11.26 18.74
N GLU A 46 14.04 12.01 17.64
CA GLU A 46 14.44 13.43 17.69
C GLU A 46 13.40 14.31 18.41
N PHE A 47 12.11 14.14 18.12
CA PHE A 47 11.04 14.88 18.81
C PHE A 47 10.97 14.56 20.31
N LEU A 48 11.48 13.40 20.73
CA LEU A 48 11.53 12.96 22.13
C LEU A 48 12.88 13.24 22.81
N GLY A 49 13.74 14.07 22.18
CA GLY A 49 15.02 14.46 22.75
C GLY A 49 16.05 13.32 22.83
N GLY A 50 15.90 12.28 22.00
CA GLY A 50 16.79 11.12 21.94
C GLY A 50 16.42 9.94 22.83
N ASP A 51 15.23 9.94 23.44
CA ASP A 51 14.75 8.81 24.23
C ASP A 51 14.29 7.67 23.29
N THR A 52 15.19 6.72 23.02
CA THR A 52 14.95 5.57 22.16
C THR A 52 13.85 4.65 22.69
N ALA A 53 13.72 4.51 24.02
CA ALA A 53 12.69 3.63 24.61
C ALA A 53 11.29 4.20 24.38
N GLN A 54 11.12 5.49 24.65
CA GLN A 54 9.85 6.19 24.42
C GLN A 54 9.56 6.28 22.91
N ALA A 55 10.58 6.48 22.08
CA ALA A 55 10.43 6.47 20.62
C ALA A 55 9.91 5.13 20.10
N ALA A 56 10.40 4.01 20.62
CA ALA A 56 9.93 2.68 20.24
C ALA A 56 8.45 2.47 20.63
N GLU A 57 8.04 2.93 21.80
CA GLU A 57 6.64 2.87 22.23
C GLU A 57 5.72 3.70 21.33
N ILE A 58 6.06 4.96 21.08
CA ILE A 58 5.27 5.86 20.22
C ILE A 58 5.22 5.35 18.78
N TYR A 59 6.35 4.87 18.24
CA TYR A 59 6.39 4.28 16.92
C TYR A 59 5.51 3.02 16.81
N GLY A 60 5.51 2.17 17.84
CA GLY A 60 4.60 1.02 17.95
C GLY A 60 3.12 1.43 17.96
N LEU A 61 2.77 2.51 18.67
CA LEU A 61 1.42 3.09 18.67
C LEU A 61 1.04 3.67 17.30
N MET A 62 1.97 4.33 16.61
CA MET A 62 1.78 4.81 15.24
C MET A 62 1.48 3.67 14.28
N GLY A 63 2.26 2.58 14.31
CA GLY A 63 2.04 1.39 13.51
C GLY A 63 0.70 0.71 13.81
N THR A 64 0.34 0.65 15.10
CA THR A 64 -0.96 0.10 15.54
C THR A 64 -2.12 0.95 15.03
N SER A 65 -2.01 2.27 15.11
CA SER A 65 -3.03 3.22 14.61
C SER A 65 -3.20 3.08 13.09
N TRP A 66 -2.11 2.98 12.35
CA TRP A 66 -2.12 2.73 10.92
C TRP A 66 -2.83 1.42 10.56
N ALA A 67 -2.46 0.31 11.21
CA ALA A 67 -3.04 -0.99 10.98
C ALA A 67 -4.54 -1.03 11.33
N LEU A 68 -4.94 -0.37 12.42
CA LEU A 68 -6.33 -0.27 12.85
C LEU A 68 -7.16 0.51 11.81
N MET A 69 -6.67 1.66 11.37
CA MET A 69 -7.36 2.45 10.34
C MET A 69 -7.46 1.68 9.02
N GLN A 70 -6.39 1.01 8.60
CA GLN A 70 -6.40 0.18 7.41
C GLN A 70 -7.41 -0.98 7.53
N PHE A 71 -7.47 -1.65 8.68
CA PHE A 71 -8.43 -2.73 8.94
C PHE A 71 -9.88 -2.25 8.86
N VAL A 72 -10.18 -1.08 9.42
CA VAL A 72 -11.52 -0.51 9.41
C VAL A 72 -11.89 0.04 8.03
N CYS A 73 -10.97 0.76 7.38
CA CYS A 73 -11.24 1.47 6.14
C CYS A 73 -11.12 0.61 4.88
N SER A 74 -10.32 -0.47 4.89
CA SER A 74 -10.11 -1.32 3.71
C SER A 74 -11.42 -1.92 3.14
N PRO A 75 -12.37 -2.47 3.94
CA PRO A 75 -13.65 -2.93 3.40
C PRO A 75 -14.51 -1.80 2.82
N ILE A 76 -14.43 -0.60 3.41
CA ILE A 76 -15.15 0.59 2.93
C ILE A 76 -14.62 0.99 1.56
N GLN A 77 -13.30 1.09 1.45
CA GLN A 77 -12.62 1.44 0.20
C GLN A 77 -12.84 0.38 -0.89
N GLY A 78 -12.83 -0.92 -0.51
CA GLY A 78 -13.22 -2.01 -1.41
C GLY A 78 -14.63 -1.81 -1.96
N ALA A 79 -15.61 -1.54 -1.09
CA ALA A 79 -16.99 -1.28 -1.51
C ALA A 79 -17.14 0.00 -2.35
N LEU A 80 -16.34 1.04 -2.08
CA LEU A 80 -16.28 2.24 -2.89
C LEU A 80 -15.69 1.95 -4.27
N SER A 81 -14.65 1.12 -4.34
CA SER A 81 -14.04 0.71 -5.62
C SER A 81 -14.97 -0.17 -6.45
N ASP A 82 -15.83 -0.99 -5.82
CA ASP A 82 -16.88 -1.75 -6.49
C ASP A 82 -17.99 -0.85 -7.05
N ARG A 83 -18.25 0.29 -6.40
CA ARG A 83 -19.32 1.21 -6.81
C ARG A 83 -18.86 2.24 -7.85
N PHE A 84 -17.72 2.87 -7.61
CA PHE A 84 -17.25 4.00 -8.42
C PHE A 84 -16.26 3.59 -9.52
N GLY A 85 -15.72 2.37 -9.42
CA GLY A 85 -14.66 1.87 -10.28
C GLY A 85 -13.33 1.77 -9.52
N ARG A 86 -12.42 0.96 -10.04
CA ARG A 86 -11.11 0.70 -9.41
C ARG A 86 -10.19 1.91 -9.54
N ARG A 87 -10.13 2.48 -10.75
CA ARG A 87 -9.23 3.59 -11.07
C ARG A 87 -9.43 4.82 -10.17
N PRO A 88 -10.64 5.38 -9.96
CA PRO A 88 -10.83 6.55 -9.11
C PRO A 88 -10.35 6.32 -7.68
N VAL A 89 -10.58 5.11 -7.14
CA VAL A 89 -10.18 4.79 -5.76
C VAL A 89 -8.65 4.68 -5.63
N VAL A 90 -7.96 4.07 -6.59
CA VAL A 90 -6.48 4.04 -6.62
C VAL A 90 -5.91 5.46 -6.72
N LEU A 91 -6.47 6.31 -7.60
CA LEU A 91 -6.00 7.69 -7.76
C LEU A 91 -6.20 8.52 -6.48
N LEU A 92 -7.37 8.40 -5.85
CA LEU A 92 -7.68 9.13 -4.61
C LEU A 92 -6.80 8.64 -3.45
N SER A 93 -6.52 7.33 -3.39
CA SER A 93 -5.61 6.73 -2.43
C SER A 93 -4.20 7.32 -2.56
N ASN A 94 -3.65 7.34 -3.76
CA ASN A 94 -2.30 7.85 -4.02
C ASN A 94 -2.19 9.36 -3.80
N LEU A 95 -3.24 10.12 -4.16
CA LEU A 95 -3.31 11.54 -3.85
C LEU A 95 -3.35 11.79 -2.34
N GLY A 96 -4.18 11.02 -1.63
CA GLY A 96 -4.29 11.10 -0.16
C GLY A 96 -2.97 10.78 0.53
N LEU A 97 -2.26 9.72 0.10
CA LEU A 97 -0.93 9.39 0.61
C LEU A 97 0.10 10.48 0.31
N GLY A 98 0.10 11.03 -0.91
CA GLY A 98 1.01 12.12 -1.26
C GLY A 98 0.81 13.37 -0.40
N LEU A 99 -0.45 13.75 -0.12
CA LEU A 99 -0.78 14.86 0.77
C LEU A 99 -0.42 14.56 2.23
N ASP A 100 -0.61 13.32 2.68
CA ASP A 100 -0.21 12.88 4.01
C ASP A 100 1.31 12.98 4.21
N PHE A 101 2.11 12.54 3.24
CA PHE A 101 3.56 12.66 3.31
C PHE A 101 4.05 14.11 3.31
N ILE A 102 3.37 15.03 2.62
CA ILE A 102 3.63 16.46 2.73
C ILE A 102 3.32 16.94 4.16
N LEU A 103 2.19 16.53 4.73
CA LEU A 103 1.83 16.86 6.11
C LEU A 103 2.91 16.37 7.10
N MET A 104 3.40 15.15 6.93
CA MET A 104 4.48 14.59 7.76
C MET A 104 5.81 15.33 7.55
N ALA A 105 6.16 15.70 6.32
CA ALA A 105 7.36 16.50 6.02
C ALA A 105 7.36 17.86 6.72
N LEU A 106 6.17 18.46 6.83
CA LEU A 106 5.96 19.77 7.44
C LEU A 106 5.63 19.69 8.95
N ALA A 107 5.55 18.49 9.53
CA ALA A 107 5.11 18.29 10.92
C ALA A 107 5.94 19.14 11.91
N PRO A 108 5.32 20.07 12.66
CA PRO A 108 6.01 20.90 13.64
C PRO A 108 6.13 20.22 15.02
N SER A 109 5.42 19.12 15.23
CA SER A 109 5.35 18.41 16.50
C SER A 109 5.06 16.94 16.31
N LEU A 110 5.34 16.14 17.35
CA LEU A 110 5.05 14.70 17.38
C LEU A 110 3.57 14.39 17.15
N ALA A 111 2.64 15.22 17.65
CA ALA A 111 1.20 15.05 17.46
C ALA A 111 0.81 15.18 15.96
N TRP A 112 1.41 16.13 15.26
CA TRP A 112 1.23 16.27 13.81
C TRP A 112 1.83 15.08 13.05
N LEU A 113 3.01 14.63 13.44
CA LEU A 113 3.63 13.46 12.84
C LEU A 113 2.79 12.19 13.07
N PHE A 114 2.13 12.07 14.25
CA PHE A 114 1.25 10.97 14.58
C PHE A 114 -0.04 10.95 13.73
N ALA A 115 -0.51 12.09 13.24
CA ALA A 115 -1.66 12.15 12.33
C ALA A 115 -1.40 11.43 11.01
N GLY A 116 -0.14 11.39 10.53
CA GLY A 116 0.24 10.73 9.29
C GLY A 116 -0.16 9.26 9.23
N PRO A 117 0.29 8.38 10.13
CA PRO A 117 -0.13 6.98 10.15
C PRO A 117 -1.64 6.76 10.19
N VAL A 118 -2.39 7.65 10.83
CA VAL A 118 -3.87 7.59 10.83
C VAL A 118 -4.41 7.88 9.43
N ILE A 119 -3.94 8.95 8.79
CA ILE A 119 -4.38 9.36 7.45
C ILE A 119 -3.94 8.33 6.40
N SER A 120 -2.68 7.87 6.45
CA SER A 120 -2.19 6.86 5.53
C SER A 120 -2.89 5.52 5.72
N GLY A 121 -3.24 5.13 6.95
CA GLY A 121 -4.08 3.95 7.21
C GLY A 121 -5.47 4.05 6.57
N ILE A 122 -6.08 5.24 6.58
CA ILE A 122 -7.34 5.51 5.89
C ILE A 122 -7.14 5.49 4.37
N ALA A 123 -6.05 6.05 3.84
CA ALA A 123 -5.81 6.19 2.41
C ALA A 123 -5.26 4.91 1.74
N SER A 124 -4.62 3.99 2.46
CA SER A 124 -3.85 2.86 1.90
C SER A 124 -4.68 1.68 1.41
N SER A 125 -5.60 1.92 0.47
CA SER A 125 -6.37 0.85 -0.18
C SER A 125 -5.84 0.46 -1.56
N SER A 126 -4.81 1.13 -2.04
CA SER A 126 -4.29 0.91 -3.40
C SER A 126 -3.89 -0.54 -3.63
N PHE A 127 -3.26 -1.20 -2.65
CA PHE A 127 -2.85 -2.60 -2.79
C PHE A 127 -4.03 -3.57 -2.93
N SER A 128 -5.07 -3.45 -2.08
CA SER A 128 -6.26 -4.30 -2.17
C SER A 128 -7.05 -4.03 -3.45
N THR A 129 -7.14 -2.76 -3.85
CA THR A 129 -7.80 -2.35 -5.09
C THR A 129 -7.00 -2.80 -6.32
N ALA A 130 -5.66 -2.78 -6.27
CA ALA A 130 -4.80 -3.31 -7.32
C ALA A 130 -4.99 -4.82 -7.51
N GLY A 131 -5.13 -5.57 -6.41
CA GLY A 131 -5.47 -7.00 -6.48
C GLY A 131 -6.83 -7.24 -7.15
N ALA A 132 -7.86 -6.47 -6.80
CA ALA A 132 -9.15 -6.53 -7.46
C ALA A 132 -9.06 -6.13 -8.94
N TYR A 133 -8.31 -5.08 -9.26
CA TYR A 133 -8.04 -4.64 -10.64
C TYR A 133 -7.42 -5.77 -11.47
N ILE A 134 -6.37 -6.42 -10.95
CA ILE A 134 -5.72 -7.56 -11.60
C ILE A 134 -6.72 -8.71 -11.84
N ALA A 135 -7.55 -9.01 -10.84
CA ALA A 135 -8.58 -10.05 -10.97
C ALA A 135 -9.64 -9.71 -12.03
N ASP A 136 -9.97 -8.43 -12.22
CA ASP A 136 -10.94 -7.96 -13.21
C ASP A 136 -10.41 -8.09 -14.66
N VAL A 137 -9.11 -7.81 -14.87
CA VAL A 137 -8.50 -7.79 -16.22
C VAL A 137 -7.81 -9.08 -16.62
N THR A 138 -7.58 -10.02 -15.67
CA THR A 138 -6.79 -11.25 -15.90
C THR A 138 -7.70 -12.48 -15.98
N PRO A 139 -7.59 -13.31 -17.03
CA PRO A 139 -8.29 -14.59 -17.11
C PRO A 139 -7.90 -15.53 -15.96
N PRO A 140 -8.79 -16.41 -15.50
CA PRO A 140 -8.58 -17.27 -14.34
C PRO A 140 -7.29 -18.13 -14.39
N ASP A 141 -6.94 -18.65 -15.54
CA ASP A 141 -5.74 -19.45 -15.81
C ASP A 141 -4.42 -18.69 -15.65
N LYS A 142 -4.44 -17.35 -15.79
CA LYS A 142 -3.26 -16.46 -15.69
C LYS A 142 -3.20 -15.67 -14.39
N ARG A 143 -4.22 -15.77 -13.52
CA ARG A 143 -4.28 -14.99 -12.27
C ARG A 143 -3.13 -15.28 -11.32
N ALA A 144 -2.75 -16.56 -11.18
CA ALA A 144 -1.63 -16.93 -10.30
C ALA A 144 -0.32 -16.23 -10.69
N ALA A 145 0.00 -16.17 -12.00
CA ALA A 145 1.17 -15.45 -12.50
C ALA A 145 1.06 -13.93 -12.29
N ALA A 146 -0.12 -13.33 -12.52
CA ALA A 146 -0.34 -11.90 -12.32
C ALA A 146 -0.24 -11.49 -10.84
N PHE A 147 -0.76 -12.29 -9.92
CA PHE A 147 -0.58 -12.06 -8.48
C PHE A 147 0.87 -12.30 -8.03
N GLY A 148 1.58 -13.26 -8.65
CA GLY A 148 3.02 -13.44 -8.44
C GLY A 148 3.82 -12.20 -8.86
N MET A 149 3.51 -11.61 -10.00
CA MET A 149 4.11 -10.34 -10.44
C MET A 149 3.77 -9.17 -9.49
N MET A 150 2.55 -9.12 -8.97
CA MET A 150 2.17 -8.13 -7.95
C MET A 150 3.01 -8.28 -6.67
N GLY A 151 3.24 -9.52 -6.21
CA GLY A 151 4.15 -9.80 -5.10
C GLY A 151 5.60 -9.39 -5.38
N ALA A 152 6.11 -9.65 -6.60
CA ALA A 152 7.42 -9.19 -7.01
C ALA A 152 7.53 -7.65 -7.07
N SER A 153 6.49 -6.98 -7.56
CA SER A 153 6.39 -5.51 -7.57
C SER A 153 6.40 -4.93 -6.16
N PHE A 154 5.68 -5.56 -5.24
CA PHE A 154 5.72 -5.24 -3.81
C PHE A 154 7.14 -5.37 -3.25
N GLY A 155 7.79 -6.53 -3.47
CA GLY A 155 9.16 -6.79 -2.99
C GLY A 155 10.17 -5.79 -3.55
N LEU A 156 10.07 -5.44 -4.83
CA LEU A 156 10.96 -4.48 -5.47
C LEU A 156 10.85 -3.08 -4.84
N GLY A 157 9.64 -2.58 -4.68
CA GLY A 157 9.41 -1.29 -4.02
C GLY A 157 9.84 -1.29 -2.56
N PHE A 158 9.59 -2.39 -1.85
CA PHE A 158 9.95 -2.55 -0.45
C PHE A 158 11.48 -2.67 -0.20
N VAL A 159 12.24 -3.15 -1.18
CA VAL A 159 13.71 -3.19 -1.10
C VAL A 159 14.33 -1.85 -1.50
N LEU A 160 13.83 -1.24 -2.59
CA LEU A 160 14.37 0.04 -3.08
C LEU A 160 13.98 1.22 -2.17
N GLY A 161 12.80 1.13 -1.53
CA GLY A 161 12.30 2.20 -0.68
C GLY A 161 13.25 2.58 0.46
N PRO A 162 13.59 1.64 1.35
CA PRO A 162 14.52 1.91 2.44
C PRO A 162 15.90 2.39 1.97
N ALA A 163 16.41 1.86 0.86
CA ALA A 163 17.67 2.33 0.28
C ALA A 163 17.63 3.82 -0.12
N VAL A 164 16.56 4.22 -0.83
CA VAL A 164 16.34 5.63 -1.19
C VAL A 164 16.08 6.47 0.05
N GLY A 165 15.26 5.98 0.97
CA GLY A 165 14.92 6.66 2.22
C GLY A 165 16.11 6.88 3.11
N GLY A 166 17.01 5.90 3.24
CA GLY A 166 18.25 6.02 3.99
C GLY A 166 19.21 7.06 3.40
N LEU A 167 19.34 7.08 2.05
CA LEU A 167 20.17 8.09 1.36
C LEU A 167 19.62 9.51 1.55
N LEU A 168 18.30 9.69 1.39
CA LEU A 168 17.65 10.99 1.59
C LEU A 168 17.72 11.42 3.07
N GLY A 169 17.49 10.49 4.00
CA GLY A 169 17.51 10.72 5.43
C GLY A 169 18.90 11.02 5.99
N ALA A 170 19.97 10.62 5.30
CA ALA A 170 21.34 11.00 5.64
C ALA A 170 21.63 12.49 5.36
N VAL A 171 20.87 13.12 4.46
CA VAL A 171 20.99 14.55 4.16
C VAL A 171 20.16 15.38 5.15
N ASP A 172 18.87 15.01 5.31
CA ASP A 172 17.93 15.65 6.24
C ASP A 172 16.81 14.67 6.59
N PRO A 173 16.40 14.52 7.87
CA PRO A 173 15.35 13.60 8.27
C PRO A 173 13.98 13.83 7.62
N ARG A 174 13.74 15.00 7.04
CA ARG A 174 12.46 15.35 6.38
C ARG A 174 12.47 15.08 4.88
N TRP A 175 13.63 14.96 4.24
CA TRP A 175 13.75 14.70 2.80
C TRP A 175 13.08 13.40 2.35
N PRO A 176 13.11 12.29 3.11
CA PRO A 176 12.39 11.07 2.76
C PRO A 176 10.89 11.28 2.61
N PHE A 177 10.28 12.11 3.45
CA PHE A 177 8.84 12.40 3.35
C PHE A 177 8.50 13.20 2.07
N TRP A 178 9.36 14.14 1.68
CA TRP A 178 9.25 14.84 0.38
C TRP A 178 9.44 13.88 -0.79
N GLY A 179 10.39 12.94 -0.69
CA GLY A 179 10.58 11.88 -1.69
C GLY A 179 9.37 10.97 -1.81
N ALA A 180 8.82 10.52 -0.70
CA ALA A 180 7.61 9.71 -0.66
C ALA A 180 6.38 10.47 -1.21
N ALA A 181 6.23 11.76 -0.85
CA ALA A 181 5.19 12.61 -1.39
C ALA A 181 5.29 12.76 -2.92
N ALA A 182 6.48 13.06 -3.41
CA ALA A 182 6.73 13.18 -4.85
C ALA A 182 6.40 11.86 -5.58
N THR A 183 6.84 10.72 -5.05
CA THR A 183 6.59 9.40 -5.65
C THR A 183 5.08 9.08 -5.66
N SER A 184 4.36 9.33 -4.56
CA SER A 184 2.90 9.10 -4.49
C SER A 184 2.11 10.03 -5.41
N LEU A 185 2.47 11.31 -5.50
CA LEU A 185 1.82 12.26 -6.40
C LEU A 185 2.13 11.94 -7.88
N LEU A 186 3.37 11.54 -8.20
CA LEU A 186 3.73 11.05 -9.53
C LEU A 186 2.94 9.79 -9.88
N ASN A 187 2.73 8.88 -8.92
CA ASN A 187 1.89 7.70 -9.11
C ASN A 187 0.41 8.08 -9.36
N ALA A 188 -0.12 9.04 -8.63
CA ALA A 188 -1.46 9.58 -8.90
C ALA A 188 -1.56 10.18 -10.33
N CYS A 189 -0.58 10.99 -10.73
CA CYS A 189 -0.50 11.54 -12.08
C CYS A 189 -0.38 10.42 -13.14
N TYR A 190 0.53 9.47 -12.94
CA TYR A 190 0.69 8.31 -13.82
C TYR A 190 -0.63 7.56 -13.97
N GLY A 191 -1.28 7.21 -12.87
CA GLY A 191 -2.56 6.52 -12.90
C GLY A 191 -3.66 7.35 -13.58
N PHE A 192 -3.64 8.68 -13.43
CA PHE A 192 -4.60 9.56 -14.08
C PHE A 192 -4.47 9.53 -15.62
N PHE A 193 -3.27 9.51 -16.16
CA PHE A 193 -3.06 9.55 -17.62
C PHE A 193 -3.01 8.16 -18.26
N VAL A 194 -2.56 7.13 -17.54
CA VAL A 194 -2.17 5.84 -18.12
C VAL A 194 -3.07 4.70 -17.68
N LEU A 195 -3.59 4.70 -16.42
CA LEU A 195 -4.35 3.57 -15.90
C LEU A 195 -5.79 3.57 -16.45
N PRO A 196 -6.21 2.57 -17.25
CA PRO A 196 -7.60 2.44 -17.68
C PRO A 196 -8.50 1.96 -16.53
N GLU A 197 -9.80 2.17 -16.66
CA GLU A 197 -10.76 1.59 -15.72
C GLU A 197 -10.92 0.08 -15.98
N SER A 198 -10.83 -0.75 -14.92
CA SER A 198 -10.98 -2.20 -15.04
C SER A 198 -12.40 -2.69 -14.82
N LEU A 199 -13.22 -1.91 -14.10
CA LEU A 199 -14.58 -2.30 -13.75
C LEU A 199 -15.62 -1.54 -14.58
N PRO A 200 -16.20 -2.16 -15.63
CA PRO A 200 -17.25 -1.54 -16.45
C PRO A 200 -18.48 -1.15 -15.61
N MET A 201 -19.19 -0.13 -16.06
CA MET A 201 -20.35 0.42 -15.33
C MET A 201 -21.43 -0.65 -15.04
N GLU A 202 -21.62 -1.58 -15.96
CA GLU A 202 -22.62 -2.67 -15.87
C GLU A 202 -22.28 -3.69 -14.79
N LYS A 203 -21.01 -3.79 -14.38
CA LYS A 203 -20.53 -4.71 -13.35
C LYS A 203 -20.39 -4.06 -11.98
N ARG A 204 -20.63 -2.75 -11.87
CA ARG A 204 -20.53 -2.02 -10.61
C ARG A 204 -21.63 -2.42 -9.64
N ALA A 205 -21.27 -2.63 -8.38
CA ALA A 205 -22.19 -3.00 -7.32
C ALA A 205 -22.66 -1.77 -6.53
N PRO A 206 -23.92 -1.71 -6.07
CA PRO A 206 -24.35 -0.64 -5.19
C PRO A 206 -23.62 -0.73 -3.84
N PHE A 207 -23.24 0.42 -3.29
CA PHE A 207 -22.62 0.49 -1.97
C PHE A 207 -23.58 -0.02 -0.88
N ARG A 208 -23.12 -0.95 -0.06
CA ARG A 208 -23.89 -1.52 1.06
C ARG A 208 -23.04 -1.55 2.32
N TRP A 209 -23.41 -0.79 3.34
CA TRP A 209 -22.75 -0.77 4.64
C TRP A 209 -22.56 -2.15 5.27
N LYS A 210 -23.50 -3.07 5.09
CA LYS A 210 -23.41 -4.46 5.60
C LYS A 210 -22.22 -5.24 5.01
N ARG A 211 -21.75 -4.88 3.80
CA ARG A 211 -20.60 -5.51 3.16
C ARG A 211 -19.33 -4.70 3.38
N ALA A 212 -19.46 -3.40 3.64
CA ALA A 212 -18.37 -2.45 3.81
C ALA A 212 -17.89 -2.35 5.28
N ASN A 213 -17.96 -3.45 6.04
CA ASN A 213 -17.51 -3.45 7.43
C ASN A 213 -16.61 -4.66 7.73
N PRO A 214 -15.63 -4.51 8.64
CA PRO A 214 -14.70 -5.58 9.00
C PRO A 214 -15.39 -6.83 9.57
N ALA A 215 -16.47 -6.65 10.33
CA ALA A 215 -17.23 -7.76 10.90
C ALA A 215 -17.84 -8.66 9.81
N GLY A 216 -18.32 -8.06 8.71
CA GLY A 216 -18.81 -8.81 7.54
C GLY A 216 -17.71 -9.65 6.87
N ALA A 217 -16.50 -9.12 6.77
CA ALA A 217 -15.36 -9.87 6.23
C ALA A 217 -14.97 -11.06 7.14
N LEU A 218 -14.97 -10.86 8.46
CA LEU A 218 -14.73 -11.94 9.43
C LEU A 218 -15.84 -12.99 9.43
N MET A 219 -17.11 -12.59 9.28
CA MET A 219 -18.22 -13.51 9.14
C MET A 219 -18.12 -14.37 7.87
N LEU A 220 -17.69 -13.77 6.75
CA LEU A 220 -17.45 -14.50 5.50
C LEU A 220 -16.35 -15.56 5.69
N LEU A 221 -15.28 -15.23 6.35
CA LEU A 221 -14.20 -16.16 6.66
C LEU A 221 -14.70 -17.33 7.52
N ARG A 222 -15.55 -17.05 8.52
CA ARG A 222 -16.17 -18.09 9.39
C ARG A 222 -17.12 -19.00 8.65
N SER A 223 -17.78 -18.52 7.59
CA SER A 223 -18.71 -19.33 6.77
C SER A 223 -18.02 -20.26 5.78
N HIS A 224 -16.72 -20.06 5.51
CA HIS A 224 -15.93 -20.86 4.57
C HIS A 224 -14.76 -21.53 5.30
N HIS A 225 -15.01 -22.71 5.86
CA HIS A 225 -14.02 -23.44 6.67
C HIS A 225 -12.70 -23.70 5.93
N GLU A 226 -12.76 -23.89 4.61
CA GLU A 226 -11.60 -24.13 3.75
C GLU A 226 -10.64 -22.91 3.70
N LEU A 227 -11.19 -21.69 3.82
CA LEU A 227 -10.40 -20.45 3.79
C LEU A 227 -9.75 -20.14 5.14
N PHE A 228 -10.24 -20.72 6.23
CA PHE A 228 -9.78 -20.40 7.57
C PHE A 228 -8.30 -20.78 7.77
N GLY A 229 -7.88 -21.97 7.30
CA GLY A 229 -6.50 -22.42 7.37
C GLY A 229 -5.54 -21.49 6.59
N LEU A 230 -5.93 -21.13 5.36
CA LEU A 230 -5.14 -20.21 4.52
C LEU A 230 -5.06 -18.81 5.14
N ALA A 231 -6.17 -18.30 5.67
CA ALA A 231 -6.21 -17.01 6.32
C ALA A 231 -5.35 -16.99 7.59
N THR A 232 -5.36 -18.06 8.39
CA THR A 232 -4.53 -18.20 9.58
C THR A 232 -3.05 -18.24 9.21
N ALA A 233 -2.68 -19.03 8.20
CA ALA A 233 -1.29 -19.09 7.72
C ALA A 233 -0.82 -17.73 7.20
N ASN A 234 -1.64 -17.04 6.41
CA ASN A 234 -1.34 -15.70 5.92
C ASN A 234 -1.25 -14.67 7.05
N PHE A 235 -2.11 -14.75 8.05
CA PHE A 235 -2.05 -13.90 9.25
C PHE A 235 -0.73 -14.10 10.02
N LEU A 236 -0.34 -15.35 10.31
CA LEU A 236 0.90 -15.64 11.01
C LEU A 236 2.14 -15.19 10.22
N MET A 237 2.12 -15.39 8.90
CA MET A 237 3.18 -14.93 8.03
C MET A 237 3.31 -13.40 8.04
N ASN A 238 2.21 -12.66 7.93
CA ASN A 238 2.22 -11.20 7.98
C ASN A 238 2.61 -10.69 9.37
N LEU A 239 2.19 -11.37 10.44
CA LEU A 239 2.60 -11.04 11.80
C LEU A 239 4.12 -11.16 11.96
N ALA A 240 4.71 -12.26 11.50
CA ALA A 240 6.17 -12.47 11.53
C ALA A 240 6.93 -11.42 10.70
N HIS A 241 6.44 -11.10 9.49
CA HIS A 241 7.05 -10.09 8.63
C HIS A 241 6.94 -8.68 9.20
N GLY A 242 5.86 -8.35 9.90
CA GLY A 242 5.64 -7.03 10.49
C GLY A 242 6.60 -6.66 11.63
N VAL A 243 7.22 -7.66 12.28
CA VAL A 243 8.16 -7.42 13.38
C VAL A 243 9.43 -6.71 12.90
N LEU A 244 9.99 -7.13 11.77
CA LEU A 244 11.26 -6.58 11.27
C LEU A 244 11.18 -5.06 11.03
N PRO A 245 10.29 -4.52 10.21
CA PRO A 245 10.24 -3.07 9.94
C PRO A 245 9.88 -2.25 11.19
N SER A 246 9.16 -2.84 12.17
CA SER A 246 8.74 -2.12 13.37
C SER A 246 9.83 -1.98 14.42
N VAL A 247 10.83 -2.87 14.44
CA VAL A 247 11.84 -2.92 15.51
C VAL A 247 13.26 -2.69 14.98
N ALA A 248 13.55 -3.10 13.75
CA ALA A 248 14.92 -3.19 13.24
C ALA A 248 15.66 -1.85 13.27
N VAL A 249 15.03 -0.76 12.83
CA VAL A 249 15.68 0.57 12.74
C VAL A 249 16.18 1.06 14.09
N LEU A 250 15.31 1.05 15.10
CA LEU A 250 15.68 1.50 16.46
C LEU A 250 16.64 0.52 17.12
N TYR A 251 16.45 -0.79 16.94
CA TYR A 251 17.33 -1.81 17.50
C TYR A 251 18.76 -1.73 16.91
N LEU A 252 18.89 -1.60 15.60
CA LEU A 252 20.18 -1.50 14.92
C LEU A 252 20.87 -0.18 15.28
N GLY A 253 20.10 0.91 15.38
CA GLY A 253 20.61 2.19 15.88
C GLY A 253 21.13 2.10 17.32
N TYR A 254 20.35 1.51 18.22
CA TYR A 254 20.73 1.35 19.63
C TYR A 254 21.93 0.40 19.82
N ARG A 255 21.90 -0.77 19.15
CA ARG A 255 22.90 -1.82 19.36
C ARG A 255 24.23 -1.59 18.63
N TYR A 256 24.17 -1.00 17.44
CA TYR A 256 25.33 -0.88 16.55
C TYR A 256 25.66 0.56 16.17
N GLY A 257 24.88 1.54 16.59
CA GLY A 257 25.08 2.95 16.21
C GLY A 257 24.79 3.24 14.73
N TRP A 258 24.01 2.38 14.06
CA TRP A 258 23.72 2.54 12.63
C TRP A 258 22.78 3.72 12.39
N GLY A 259 23.15 4.58 11.45
CA GLY A 259 22.28 5.65 10.97
C GLY A 259 21.29 5.17 9.91
N PRO A 260 20.38 6.05 9.43
CA PRO A 260 19.37 5.71 8.43
C PRO A 260 19.92 5.14 7.11
N SER A 261 21.13 5.53 6.72
CA SER A 261 21.80 5.05 5.50
C SER A 261 22.44 3.67 5.64
N ALA A 262 22.57 3.14 6.86
CA ALA A 262 23.18 1.82 7.13
C ALA A 262 22.12 0.73 7.39
N VAL A 263 20.86 1.09 7.58
CA VAL A 263 19.71 0.21 7.77
C VAL A 263 19.00 -0.02 6.44
#